data_3f12e2a4428d0f53112411fdf6a0e8dc
#
_entry.id   3f12e2a4428d0f53112411fdf6a0e8dc
#
_cell.length_a   1.000
_cell.length_b   1.000
_cell.length_c   1.000
_cell.angle_alpha   90.00
_cell.angle_beta   90.00
_cell.angle_gamma   90.00
#
_symmetry.space_group_name_H-M   'P 1'
#
loop_
_entity.id
_entity.type
_entity.pdbx_description
1 polymer ?
#
loop_
_entity_poly.entity_id
_entity_poly.type
_entity_poly.pdbx_seq_one_letter_code
_entity_poly.pdbx_strand_id
1 'polypeptide(L)'
;MAKALGRPRSAAPARRAAARTDADAQEGAQLGDLCVQYKKRYDAAVRLYTNAFAADPKLAGDLRSERRYNAACSAALAAAGDGEDAAKLDAKERARLRQQALTWLRADLTAWAKLLDQQPDKARRDILKTMQHWQQDADFAHVHGDSLAKLPEAERKKWQKLWDDLEALRQRAAPQPELMPTPKEEP
;
A
#
# COMPACT_ATOMS: atom_id res chain seq x y z
N MET A 1 20.57 -6.14 58.68
CA MET A 1 19.69 -6.59 57.56
C MET A 1 20.01 -5.74 56.35
N ALA A 2 20.80 -6.26 55.41
CA ALA A 2 21.21 -5.57 54.21
C ALA A 2 20.25 -5.95 53.05
N LYS A 3 19.54 -4.94 52.50
CA LYS A 3 18.61 -5.07 51.41
C LYS A 3 19.40 -5.15 50.09
N ALA A 4 19.42 -6.32 49.46
CA ALA A 4 20.08 -6.52 48.16
C ALA A 4 19.30 -5.75 47.09
N LEU A 5 19.90 -4.67 46.54
CA LEU A 5 19.44 -3.96 45.37
C LEU A 5 19.66 -4.87 44.15
N GLY A 6 18.57 -5.41 43.62
CA GLY A 6 18.58 -6.16 42.37
C GLY A 6 19.06 -5.29 41.21
N ARG A 7 20.17 -5.68 40.57
CA ARG A 7 20.66 -5.07 39.34
C ARG A 7 19.60 -5.21 38.24
N PRO A 8 19.30 -4.15 37.49
CA PRO A 8 18.39 -4.26 36.35
C PRO A 8 18.99 -5.22 35.32
N ARG A 9 18.22 -6.29 34.97
CA ARG A 9 18.59 -7.23 33.91
C ARG A 9 18.79 -6.43 32.61
N SER A 10 19.99 -6.52 32.06
CA SER A 10 20.47 -5.85 30.85
C SER A 10 19.45 -6.01 29.69
N ALA A 11 18.88 -4.88 29.23
CA ALA A 11 18.01 -4.83 28.04
C ALA A 11 18.79 -5.00 26.70
N ALA A 12 20.11 -5.17 26.78
CA ALA A 12 21.02 -5.25 25.62
C ALA A 12 20.76 -6.43 24.66
N PRO A 13 20.53 -7.67 25.14
CA PRO A 13 20.26 -8.77 24.21
C PRO A 13 18.94 -8.64 23.46
N ALA A 14 17.88 -8.12 24.10
CA ALA A 14 16.59 -7.90 23.46
C ALA A 14 16.68 -6.82 22.37
N ARG A 15 17.39 -5.72 22.62
CA ARG A 15 17.65 -4.67 21.63
C ARG A 15 18.44 -5.15 20.43
N ARG A 16 19.43 -6.03 20.63
CA ARG A 16 20.22 -6.62 19.54
C ARG A 16 19.38 -7.60 18.70
N ALA A 17 18.50 -8.38 19.32
CA ALA A 17 17.58 -9.27 18.61
C ALA A 17 16.57 -8.47 17.77
N ALA A 18 15.95 -7.42 18.32
CA ALA A 18 15.05 -6.55 17.58
C ALA A 18 15.75 -5.88 16.39
N ALA A 19 16.93 -5.29 16.59
CA ALA A 19 17.69 -4.65 15.51
C ALA A 19 18.06 -5.63 14.36
N ARG A 20 18.29 -6.89 14.68
CA ARG A 20 18.57 -7.94 13.69
C ARG A 20 17.31 -8.32 12.91
N THR A 21 16.17 -8.42 13.57
CA THR A 21 14.86 -8.66 12.91
C THR A 21 14.50 -7.52 11.97
N ASP A 22 14.74 -6.26 12.39
CA ASP A 22 14.50 -5.07 11.55
C ASP A 22 15.42 -5.07 10.31
N ALA A 23 16.71 -5.46 10.46
CA ALA A 23 17.64 -5.57 9.34
C ALA A 23 17.21 -6.67 8.36
N ASP A 24 16.81 -7.84 8.87
CA ASP A 24 16.36 -8.96 8.06
C ASP A 24 15.04 -8.59 7.29
N ALA A 25 14.15 -7.83 7.93
CA ALA A 25 12.93 -7.33 7.30
C ALA A 25 13.23 -6.32 6.19
N GLN A 26 14.16 -5.40 6.42
CA GLN A 26 14.60 -4.42 5.44
C GLN A 26 15.25 -5.11 4.22
N GLU A 27 16.10 -6.09 4.44
CA GLU A 27 16.72 -6.90 3.37
C GLU A 27 15.65 -7.66 2.57
N GLY A 28 14.68 -8.27 3.25
CA GLY A 28 13.54 -8.94 2.62
C GLY A 28 12.75 -8.01 1.69
N ALA A 29 12.48 -6.79 2.13
CA ALA A 29 11.79 -5.79 1.30
C ALA A 29 12.64 -5.38 0.09
N GLN A 30 13.95 -5.17 0.25
CA GLN A 30 14.86 -4.86 -0.86
C GLN A 30 14.96 -6.00 -1.88
N LEU A 31 14.97 -7.24 -1.44
CA LEU A 31 14.91 -8.40 -2.33
C LEU A 31 13.58 -8.44 -3.10
N GLY A 32 12.48 -8.03 -2.47
CA GLY A 32 11.19 -7.83 -3.14
C GLY A 32 11.30 -6.80 -4.27
N ASP A 33 11.89 -5.64 -3.99
CA ASP A 33 12.14 -4.57 -4.98
C ASP A 33 12.96 -5.12 -6.17
N LEU A 34 14.02 -5.91 -5.91
CA LEU A 34 14.85 -6.52 -6.94
C LEU A 34 14.09 -7.56 -7.79
N CYS A 35 13.22 -8.36 -7.16
CA CYS A 35 12.39 -9.33 -7.87
C CYS A 35 11.46 -8.64 -8.88
N VAL A 36 10.91 -7.48 -8.53
CA VAL A 36 10.07 -6.67 -9.41
C VAL A 36 10.89 -6.08 -10.55
N GLN A 37 11.94 -5.33 -10.24
CA GLN A 37 12.70 -4.54 -11.22
C GLN A 37 13.45 -5.37 -12.25
N TYR A 38 14.09 -6.45 -11.82
CA TYR A 38 15.06 -7.15 -12.66
C TYR A 38 14.62 -8.54 -13.09
N LYS A 39 13.68 -9.15 -12.40
CA LYS A 39 13.33 -10.55 -12.61
C LYS A 39 11.88 -10.79 -13.01
N LYS A 40 11.03 -9.77 -12.92
CA LYS A 40 9.56 -9.93 -13.14
C LYS A 40 8.98 -11.13 -12.39
N ARG A 41 9.49 -11.40 -11.18
CA ARG A 41 9.07 -12.52 -10.32
C ARG A 41 8.12 -11.99 -9.26
N TYR A 42 6.92 -11.71 -9.70
CA TYR A 42 5.94 -10.99 -8.90
C TYR A 42 5.39 -11.79 -7.72
N ASP A 43 5.17 -13.10 -7.89
CA ASP A 43 4.73 -13.94 -6.77
C ASP A 43 5.80 -14.08 -5.69
N ALA A 44 7.07 -14.20 -6.08
CA ALA A 44 8.18 -14.18 -5.12
C ALA A 44 8.30 -12.84 -4.40
N ALA A 45 8.11 -11.72 -5.11
CA ALA A 45 8.12 -10.38 -4.51
C ALA A 45 7.00 -10.24 -3.46
N VAL A 46 5.78 -10.70 -3.77
CA VAL A 46 4.65 -10.68 -2.82
C VAL A 46 4.98 -11.43 -1.52
N ARG A 47 5.63 -12.60 -1.62
CA ARG A 47 6.04 -13.37 -0.43
C ARG A 47 7.09 -12.64 0.40
N LEU A 48 8.08 -12.02 -0.25
CA LEU A 48 9.13 -11.26 0.41
C LEU A 48 8.56 -10.04 1.14
N TYR A 49 7.73 -9.24 0.46
CA TYR A 49 7.06 -8.10 1.08
C TYR A 49 6.14 -8.52 2.24
N THR A 50 5.36 -9.61 2.07
CA THR A 50 4.49 -10.11 3.14
C THR A 50 5.28 -10.43 4.40
N ASN A 51 6.40 -11.14 4.26
CA ASN A 51 7.27 -11.50 5.39
C ASN A 51 7.93 -10.25 6.01
N ALA A 52 8.43 -9.35 5.17
CA ALA A 52 9.06 -8.10 5.62
C ALA A 52 8.08 -7.22 6.41
N PHE A 53 6.86 -7.05 5.92
CA PHE A 53 5.82 -6.24 6.58
C PHE A 53 5.27 -6.90 7.85
N ALA A 54 5.29 -8.23 7.94
CA ALA A 54 4.96 -8.95 9.16
C ALA A 54 6.03 -8.78 10.24
N ALA A 55 7.31 -8.74 9.84
CA ALA A 55 8.44 -8.58 10.73
C ALA A 55 8.63 -7.11 11.18
N ASP A 56 8.48 -6.17 10.27
CA ASP A 56 8.49 -4.72 10.55
C ASP A 56 7.36 -4.00 9.83
N PRO A 57 6.22 -3.76 10.52
CA PRO A 57 5.08 -3.04 9.93
C PRO A 57 5.37 -1.61 9.50
N LYS A 58 6.44 -0.98 9.98
CA LYS A 58 6.83 0.39 9.61
C LYS A 58 7.23 0.46 8.12
N LEU A 59 7.79 -0.62 7.59
CA LEU A 59 8.15 -0.71 6.17
C LEU A 59 6.93 -0.57 5.25
N ALA A 60 5.79 -1.11 5.66
CA ALA A 60 4.53 -0.94 4.95
C ALA A 60 3.89 0.43 5.21
N GLY A 61 4.15 1.04 6.37
CA GLY A 61 3.54 2.32 6.78
C GLY A 61 4.19 3.57 6.18
N ASP A 62 5.36 3.45 5.60
CA ASP A 62 6.07 4.57 4.98
C ASP A 62 5.54 4.82 3.55
N LEU A 63 4.59 5.75 3.45
CA LEU A 63 3.98 6.14 2.17
C LEU A 63 5.00 6.69 1.15
N ARG A 64 6.13 7.23 1.60
CA ARG A 64 7.16 7.80 0.71
C ARG A 64 7.99 6.72 0.03
N SER A 65 8.15 5.58 0.68
CA SER A 65 8.88 4.45 0.09
C SER A 65 8.09 3.71 -0.98
N GLU A 66 6.77 3.92 -1.03
CA GLU A 66 5.82 3.27 -1.95
C GLU A 66 5.89 1.72 -1.92
N ARG A 67 6.54 1.14 -0.90
CA ARG A 67 6.77 -0.31 -0.86
C ARG A 67 5.48 -1.12 -0.79
N ARG A 68 4.50 -0.65 -0.01
CA ARG A 68 3.20 -1.34 0.06
C ARG A 68 2.42 -1.21 -1.25
N TYR A 69 2.55 -0.08 -1.93
CA TYR A 69 2.01 0.11 -3.27
C TYR A 69 2.68 -0.84 -4.27
N ASN A 70 4.02 -0.90 -4.32
CA ASN A 70 4.76 -1.80 -5.18
C ASN A 70 4.45 -3.28 -4.91
N ALA A 71 4.22 -3.62 -3.64
CA ALA A 71 3.76 -4.96 -3.25
C ALA A 71 2.36 -5.25 -3.80
N ALA A 72 1.45 -4.25 -3.79
CA ALA A 72 0.12 -4.39 -4.36
C ALA A 72 0.15 -4.53 -5.89
N CYS A 73 0.98 -3.76 -6.59
CA CYS A 73 1.24 -3.93 -8.04
C CYS A 73 1.72 -5.35 -8.34
N SER A 74 2.71 -5.82 -7.60
CA SER A 74 3.23 -7.19 -7.77
C SER A 74 2.15 -8.25 -7.59
N ALA A 75 1.28 -8.09 -6.59
CA ALA A 75 0.19 -9.03 -6.33
C ALA A 75 -0.88 -8.98 -7.43
N ALA A 76 -1.17 -7.80 -7.97
CA ALA A 76 -2.10 -7.64 -9.10
C ALA A 76 -1.54 -8.29 -10.38
N LEU A 77 -0.29 -8.02 -10.73
CA LEU A 77 0.39 -8.60 -11.89
C LEU A 77 0.47 -10.13 -11.80
N ALA A 78 0.92 -10.68 -10.66
CA ALA A 78 0.96 -12.12 -10.47
C ALA A 78 -0.44 -12.76 -10.59
N ALA A 79 -1.47 -12.10 -10.06
CA ALA A 79 -2.85 -12.56 -10.17
C ALA A 79 -3.37 -12.56 -11.62
N ALA A 80 -2.88 -11.64 -12.44
CA ALA A 80 -3.17 -11.62 -13.86
C ALA A 80 -2.49 -12.75 -14.65
N GLY A 81 -1.42 -13.27 -14.10
CA GLY A 81 -0.59 -14.28 -14.75
C GLY A 81 0.68 -13.68 -15.37
N ASP A 82 0.95 -12.42 -15.07
CA ASP A 82 2.16 -11.77 -15.54
C ASP A 82 3.36 -12.16 -14.66
N GLY A 83 4.53 -12.18 -15.29
CA GLY A 83 5.77 -12.54 -14.64
C GLY A 83 6.18 -14.01 -14.83
N GLU A 84 7.46 -14.27 -14.62
CA GLU A 84 8.09 -15.58 -14.87
C GLU A 84 7.58 -16.68 -13.93
N ASP A 85 7.12 -16.33 -12.74
CA ASP A 85 6.68 -17.25 -11.70
C ASP A 85 5.16 -17.37 -11.54
N ALA A 86 4.39 -16.57 -12.29
CA ALA A 86 2.94 -16.54 -12.18
C ALA A 86 2.20 -17.59 -13.06
N ALA A 87 2.88 -18.19 -14.03
CA ALA A 87 2.26 -19.13 -14.99
C ALA A 87 1.65 -20.38 -14.33
N LYS A 88 2.17 -20.79 -13.17
CA LYS A 88 1.75 -21.99 -12.44
C LYS A 88 0.68 -21.70 -11.37
N LEU A 89 0.28 -20.45 -11.19
CA LEU A 89 -0.70 -20.08 -10.19
C LEU A 89 -2.09 -20.52 -10.61
N ASP A 90 -2.77 -21.27 -9.75
CA ASP A 90 -4.14 -21.67 -9.94
C ASP A 90 -5.14 -20.53 -9.66
N ALA A 91 -6.41 -20.76 -9.94
CA ALA A 91 -7.47 -19.75 -9.76
C ALA A 91 -7.61 -19.29 -8.30
N LYS A 92 -7.38 -20.17 -7.33
CA LYS A 92 -7.46 -19.87 -5.90
C LYS A 92 -6.31 -18.96 -5.47
N GLU A 93 -5.09 -19.26 -5.90
CA GLU A 93 -3.91 -18.43 -5.63
C GLU A 93 -4.05 -17.04 -6.28
N ARG A 94 -4.54 -16.98 -7.53
CA ARG A 94 -4.81 -15.70 -8.20
C ARG A 94 -5.85 -14.86 -7.44
N ALA A 95 -6.93 -15.47 -6.94
CA ALA A 95 -7.93 -14.78 -6.12
C ALA A 95 -7.33 -14.28 -4.80
N ARG A 96 -6.48 -15.09 -4.14
CA ARG A 96 -5.74 -14.70 -2.93
C ARG A 96 -4.84 -13.48 -3.18
N LEU A 97 -4.12 -13.48 -4.29
CA LEU A 97 -3.23 -12.38 -4.66
C LEU A 97 -4.01 -11.09 -4.95
N ARG A 98 -5.14 -11.15 -5.67
CA ARG A 98 -6.01 -9.98 -5.86
C ARG A 98 -6.55 -9.44 -4.53
N GLN A 99 -6.94 -10.32 -3.62
CA GLN A 99 -7.38 -9.91 -2.27
C GLN A 99 -6.23 -9.28 -1.48
N GLN A 100 -5.01 -9.76 -1.63
CA GLN A 100 -3.82 -9.19 -0.99
C GLN A 100 -3.52 -7.79 -1.54
N ALA A 101 -3.53 -7.62 -2.86
CA ALA A 101 -3.36 -6.32 -3.51
C ALA A 101 -4.40 -5.30 -3.00
N LEU A 102 -5.67 -5.71 -2.99
CA LEU A 102 -6.77 -4.88 -2.49
C LEU A 102 -6.56 -4.47 -1.01
N THR A 103 -6.08 -5.39 -0.17
CA THR A 103 -5.81 -5.12 1.24
C THR A 103 -4.72 -4.07 1.42
N TRP A 104 -3.64 -4.16 0.66
CA TRP A 104 -2.53 -3.21 0.71
C TRP A 104 -2.92 -1.83 0.18
N LEU A 105 -3.62 -1.76 -0.96
CA LEU A 105 -4.11 -0.49 -1.51
C LEU A 105 -5.08 0.23 -0.56
N ARG A 106 -5.99 -0.51 0.09
CA ARG A 106 -6.90 0.08 1.09
C ARG A 106 -6.17 0.62 2.31
N ALA A 107 -5.12 -0.06 2.75
CA ALA A 107 -4.30 0.40 3.86
C ALA A 107 -3.56 1.70 3.49
N ASP A 108 -3.02 1.81 2.26
CA ASP A 108 -2.41 3.06 1.78
C ASP A 108 -3.44 4.17 1.61
N LEU A 109 -4.59 3.88 1.00
CA LEU A 109 -5.66 4.87 0.83
C LEU A 109 -6.13 5.44 2.17
N THR A 110 -6.27 4.59 3.19
CA THR A 110 -6.60 5.00 4.55
C THR A 110 -5.50 5.88 5.15
N ALA A 111 -4.24 5.55 4.93
CA ALA A 111 -3.11 6.34 5.42
C ALA A 111 -3.03 7.71 4.74
N TRP A 112 -3.28 7.78 3.43
CA TRP A 112 -3.37 9.05 2.67
C TRP A 112 -4.55 9.90 3.13
N ALA A 113 -5.73 9.31 3.38
CA ALA A 113 -6.88 10.03 3.90
C ALA A 113 -6.58 10.65 5.28
N LYS A 114 -5.96 9.87 6.17
CA LYS A 114 -5.53 10.37 7.49
C LYS A 114 -4.50 11.49 7.38
N LEU A 115 -3.56 11.41 6.42
CA LEU A 115 -2.57 12.46 6.20
C LEU A 115 -3.24 13.76 5.71
N LEU A 116 -4.26 13.66 4.83
CA LEU A 116 -5.05 14.80 4.39
C LEU A 116 -5.76 15.49 5.57
N ASP A 117 -6.36 14.70 6.47
CA ASP A 117 -7.06 15.23 7.64
C ASP A 117 -6.11 15.95 8.62
N GLN A 118 -4.89 15.43 8.78
CA GLN A 118 -3.90 15.96 9.72
C GLN A 118 -3.07 17.13 9.17
N GLN A 119 -2.75 17.12 7.88
CA GLN A 119 -1.85 18.08 7.25
C GLN A 119 -2.31 18.44 5.83
N PRO A 120 -3.50 19.04 5.64
CA PRO A 120 -4.11 19.24 4.33
C PRO A 120 -3.19 20.00 3.37
N ASP A 121 -2.58 21.11 3.81
CA ASP A 121 -1.76 21.96 2.93
C ASP A 121 -0.53 21.26 2.37
N LYS A 122 0.05 20.32 3.13
CA LYS A 122 1.21 19.54 2.72
C LYS A 122 0.84 18.32 1.89
N ALA A 123 -0.32 17.71 2.18
CA ALA A 123 -0.72 16.44 1.61
C ALA A 123 -1.45 16.56 0.26
N ARG A 124 -2.18 17.66 0.02
CA ARG A 124 -3.05 17.81 -1.17
C ARG A 124 -2.35 17.50 -2.48
N ARG A 125 -1.18 18.09 -2.72
CA ARG A 125 -0.43 17.91 -3.98
C ARG A 125 -0.02 16.46 -4.17
N ASP A 126 0.52 15.84 -3.13
CA ASP A 126 1.01 14.46 -3.19
C ASP A 126 -0.16 13.49 -3.38
N ILE A 127 -1.28 13.71 -2.70
CA ILE A 127 -2.51 12.91 -2.86
C ILE A 127 -3.03 13.02 -4.30
N LEU A 128 -3.18 14.22 -4.85
CA LEU A 128 -3.65 14.40 -6.22
C LEU A 128 -2.80 13.64 -7.22
N LYS A 129 -1.47 13.79 -7.11
CA LYS A 129 -0.51 13.08 -7.96
C LYS A 129 -0.60 11.57 -7.80
N THR A 130 -0.60 11.08 -6.56
CA THR A 130 -0.63 9.65 -6.24
C THR A 130 -1.94 9.01 -6.68
N MET A 131 -3.09 9.62 -6.38
CA MET A 131 -4.40 9.07 -6.77
C MET A 131 -4.57 9.05 -8.29
N GLN A 132 -4.09 10.07 -8.99
CA GLN A 132 -4.07 10.08 -10.45
C GLN A 132 -3.18 8.96 -11.01
N HIS A 133 -2.00 8.77 -10.44
CA HIS A 133 -1.10 7.69 -10.83
C HIS A 133 -1.77 6.33 -10.68
N TRP A 134 -2.39 6.04 -9.54
CA TRP A 134 -3.05 4.76 -9.30
C TRP A 134 -4.19 4.46 -10.27
N GLN A 135 -4.96 5.50 -10.68
CA GLN A 135 -6.04 5.35 -11.66
C GLN A 135 -5.52 4.99 -13.06
N GLN A 136 -4.29 5.38 -13.38
CA GLN A 136 -3.69 5.21 -14.70
C GLN A 136 -2.69 4.06 -14.76
N ASP A 137 -2.39 3.42 -13.63
CA ASP A 137 -1.38 2.38 -13.56
C ASP A 137 -1.86 1.09 -14.23
N ALA A 138 -1.11 0.69 -15.26
CA ALA A 138 -1.40 -0.50 -16.05
C ALA A 138 -1.32 -1.81 -15.23
N ASP A 139 -0.60 -1.81 -14.09
CA ASP A 139 -0.48 -2.97 -13.23
C ASP A 139 -1.83 -3.41 -12.65
N PHE A 140 -2.81 -2.51 -12.60
CA PHE A 140 -4.18 -2.79 -12.15
C PHE A 140 -5.19 -2.96 -13.27
N ALA A 141 -4.78 -3.03 -14.54
CA ALA A 141 -5.69 -3.09 -15.68
C ALA A 141 -6.74 -4.21 -15.61
N HIS A 142 -6.43 -5.34 -14.94
CA HIS A 142 -7.38 -6.45 -14.82
C HIS A 142 -8.30 -6.37 -13.59
N VAL A 143 -8.09 -5.41 -12.72
CA VAL A 143 -8.93 -5.13 -11.55
C VAL A 143 -9.48 -3.70 -11.55
N HIS A 144 -9.48 -3.06 -12.72
CA HIS A 144 -9.97 -1.70 -12.95
C HIS A 144 -10.83 -1.62 -14.22
N GLY A 145 -11.73 -0.64 -14.29
CA GLY A 145 -12.56 -0.37 -15.46
C GLY A 145 -13.40 -1.58 -15.88
N ASP A 146 -13.50 -1.79 -17.20
CA ASP A 146 -14.31 -2.87 -17.81
C ASP A 146 -13.84 -4.27 -17.40
N SER A 147 -12.57 -4.43 -17.00
CA SER A 147 -12.05 -5.73 -16.56
C SER A 147 -12.69 -6.23 -15.27
N LEU A 148 -13.27 -5.35 -14.47
CA LEU A 148 -14.03 -5.71 -13.27
C LEU A 148 -15.18 -6.67 -13.57
N ALA A 149 -15.80 -6.57 -14.74
CA ALA A 149 -16.91 -7.45 -15.15
C ALA A 149 -16.50 -8.93 -15.21
N LYS A 150 -15.22 -9.23 -15.35
CA LYS A 150 -14.66 -10.59 -15.42
C LYS A 150 -14.48 -11.22 -14.03
N LEU A 151 -14.57 -10.43 -12.96
CA LEU A 151 -14.39 -10.90 -11.59
C LEU A 151 -15.72 -11.42 -11.00
N PRO A 152 -15.65 -12.37 -10.04
CA PRO A 152 -16.80 -12.74 -9.24
C PRO A 152 -17.46 -11.51 -8.60
N GLU A 153 -18.78 -11.49 -8.50
CA GLU A 153 -19.54 -10.31 -8.04
C GLU A 153 -19.06 -9.75 -6.71
N ALA A 154 -18.83 -10.62 -5.73
CA ALA A 154 -18.36 -10.20 -4.40
C ALA A 154 -16.97 -9.55 -4.44
N GLU A 155 -16.09 -10.00 -5.34
CA GLU A 155 -14.76 -9.45 -5.54
C GLU A 155 -14.84 -8.13 -6.30
N ARG A 156 -15.62 -8.08 -7.37
CA ARG A 156 -15.89 -6.89 -8.17
C ARG A 156 -16.38 -5.72 -7.31
N LYS A 157 -17.37 -5.96 -6.44
CA LYS A 157 -17.88 -4.92 -5.53
C LYS A 157 -16.80 -4.33 -4.63
N LYS A 158 -15.85 -5.15 -4.17
CA LYS A 158 -14.76 -4.69 -3.32
C LYS A 158 -13.76 -3.82 -4.08
N TRP A 159 -13.43 -4.18 -5.31
CA TRP A 159 -12.55 -3.39 -6.16
C TRP A 159 -13.22 -2.09 -6.60
N GLN A 160 -14.48 -2.14 -7.00
CA GLN A 160 -15.25 -0.93 -7.34
C GLN A 160 -15.23 0.06 -6.17
N LYS A 161 -15.53 -0.43 -4.96
CA LYS A 161 -15.48 0.42 -3.78
C LYS A 161 -14.09 1.04 -3.53
N LEU A 162 -13.00 0.32 -3.81
CA LEU A 162 -11.65 0.90 -3.69
C LEU A 162 -11.49 2.10 -4.63
N TRP A 163 -11.88 1.93 -5.91
CA TRP A 163 -11.74 2.97 -6.93
C TRP A 163 -12.65 4.17 -6.65
N ASP A 164 -13.86 3.94 -6.15
CA ASP A 164 -14.78 5.00 -5.72
C ASP A 164 -14.20 5.78 -4.52
N ASP A 165 -13.67 5.08 -3.52
CA ASP A 165 -13.05 5.70 -2.34
C ASP A 165 -11.79 6.51 -2.71
N LEU A 166 -11.02 6.02 -3.69
CA LEU A 166 -9.84 6.70 -4.23
C LEU A 166 -10.25 8.01 -4.92
N GLU A 167 -11.27 7.96 -5.77
CA GLU A 167 -11.77 9.16 -6.45
C GLU A 167 -12.34 10.16 -5.44
N ALA A 168 -13.07 9.71 -4.44
CA ALA A 168 -13.57 10.57 -3.36
C ALA A 168 -12.42 11.26 -2.61
N LEU A 169 -11.32 10.54 -2.32
CA LEU A 169 -10.15 11.14 -1.69
C LEU A 169 -9.48 12.18 -2.60
N ARG A 170 -9.38 11.89 -3.91
CA ARG A 170 -8.84 12.81 -4.91
C ARG A 170 -9.65 14.11 -4.96
N GLN A 171 -10.99 14.01 -4.97
CA GLN A 171 -11.89 15.16 -4.95
C GLN A 171 -11.75 15.99 -3.67
N ARG A 172 -11.63 15.36 -2.50
CA ARG A 172 -11.39 16.06 -1.23
C ARG A 172 -10.04 16.80 -1.22
N ALA A 173 -9.03 16.28 -1.92
CA ALA A 173 -7.74 16.93 -2.03
C ALA A 173 -7.71 18.03 -3.09
N ALA A 174 -8.64 18.08 -4.04
CA ALA A 174 -8.71 19.12 -5.05
C ALA A 174 -8.88 20.51 -4.42
N PRO A 175 -8.32 21.57 -5.05
CA PRO A 175 -8.62 22.94 -4.63
C PRO A 175 -10.13 23.16 -4.65
N GLN A 176 -10.68 23.62 -3.54
CA GLN A 176 -12.08 24.07 -3.56
C GLN A 176 -12.12 25.38 -4.36
N PRO A 177 -13.08 25.55 -5.31
CA PRO A 177 -13.29 26.85 -5.89
C PRO A 177 -13.61 27.81 -4.74
N GLU A 178 -12.79 28.86 -4.58
CA GLU A 178 -13.11 29.94 -3.65
C GLU A 178 -14.54 30.38 -3.97
N LEU A 179 -15.40 30.38 -2.97
CA LEU A 179 -16.68 31.05 -3.05
C LEU A 179 -16.33 32.50 -3.36
N MET A 180 -16.46 32.91 -4.62
CA MET A 180 -16.30 34.29 -5.00
C MET A 180 -17.25 35.11 -4.11
N PRO A 181 -16.75 36.13 -3.40
CA PRO A 181 -17.63 36.97 -2.62
C PRO A 181 -18.72 37.51 -3.56
N THR A 182 -19.97 37.27 -3.20
CA THR A 182 -21.11 37.87 -3.91
C THR A 182 -20.84 39.36 -4.08
N PRO A 183 -21.00 39.92 -5.29
CA PRO A 183 -20.89 41.37 -5.47
C PRO A 183 -21.82 42.03 -4.45
N LYS A 184 -21.28 42.90 -3.60
CA LYS A 184 -22.11 43.77 -2.78
C LYS A 184 -22.94 44.63 -3.73
N GLU A 185 -24.23 44.38 -3.75
CA GLU A 185 -25.16 45.38 -4.31
C GLU A 185 -24.93 46.66 -3.54
N GLU A 186 -24.32 47.63 -4.18
CA GLU A 186 -24.31 49.02 -3.69
C GLU A 186 -25.71 49.62 -3.90
N PRO A 187 -26.23 50.36 -2.92
CA PRO A 187 -27.55 50.97 -2.97
C PRO A 187 -27.62 52.15 -3.95
#